data_07252dc320e5c9cc4fec8932f99fecf4
#
_entry.id   07252dc320e5c9cc4fec8932f99fecf4
#
_cell.length_a   1.000
_cell.length_b   1.000
_cell.length_c   1.000
_cell.angle_alpha   90.00
_cell.angle_beta   90.00
_cell.angle_gamma   90.00
#
_symmetry.space_group_name_H-M   'P 1'
#
loop_
_entity.id
_entity.type
_entity.pdbx_description
1 polymer ?
#
loop_
_entity_poly.entity_id
_entity_poly.type
_entity_poly.pdbx_seq_one_letter_code
_entity_poly.pdbx_strand_id
1 'polypeptide(L)'
;MLVTTASAADAPTVTSVKEHQSAKKVIVTVATKYFKIDAKDVGKANKAGKGHEHFAMDKGKYDYPKYSGANGKLAVKLGVQGKYSPSVTNKVTYTGLPKGKHTVTVYLVHNDHSNYANASAHKTITFTVK
;
A
#
# COMPACT_ATOMS: atom_id res chain seq x y z
N MET A 1 0.54 39.25 6.25
CA MET A 1 -0.24 38.20 5.56
C MET A 1 -0.05 36.86 6.26
N LEU A 2 -1.13 36.27 6.59
CA LEU A 2 -1.06 34.96 7.22
C LEU A 2 -0.98 33.90 6.15
N VAL A 3 0.11 33.18 6.12
CA VAL A 3 0.23 32.04 5.23
C VAL A 3 -0.29 30.82 5.98
N THR A 4 -1.45 30.34 5.61
CA THR A 4 -1.91 29.04 6.07
C THR A 4 -1.25 27.99 5.24
N THR A 5 -0.22 27.41 5.77
CA THR A 5 0.30 26.17 5.19
C THR A 5 -0.63 25.05 5.57
N ALA A 6 -0.88 24.13 4.63
CA ALA A 6 -1.51 22.89 4.99
C ALA A 6 -0.70 22.30 6.14
N SER A 7 -1.35 22.09 7.26
CA SER A 7 -0.73 21.53 8.43
C SER A 7 -0.19 20.13 8.09
N ALA A 8 0.98 19.77 8.63
CA ALA A 8 1.47 18.41 8.53
C ALA A 8 0.45 17.39 9.08
N ALA A 9 -0.45 17.86 9.96
CA ALA A 9 -1.53 17.03 10.49
C ALA A 9 -2.56 16.63 9.42
N ASP A 10 -2.64 17.38 8.31
CA ASP A 10 -3.56 17.08 7.21
C ASP A 10 -2.92 16.26 6.09
N ALA A 11 -1.67 15.89 6.26
CA ALA A 11 -1.00 15.05 5.29
C ALA A 11 -1.54 13.61 5.32
N PRO A 12 -1.61 12.92 4.17
CA PRO A 12 -2.02 11.52 4.13
C PRO A 12 -1.21 10.68 5.10
N THR A 13 -1.89 9.92 5.92
CA THR A 13 -1.27 9.20 7.05
C THR A 13 -1.78 7.77 7.12
N VAL A 14 -0.85 6.82 7.31
CA VAL A 14 -1.19 5.45 7.66
C VAL A 14 -1.31 5.39 9.17
N THR A 15 -2.53 5.14 9.66
CA THR A 15 -2.78 5.08 11.11
C THR A 15 -2.55 3.69 11.68
N SER A 16 -2.80 2.64 10.91
CA SER A 16 -2.49 1.28 11.34
C SER A 16 -2.30 0.35 10.16
N VAL A 17 -1.48 -0.66 10.37
CA VAL A 17 -1.33 -1.80 9.46
C VAL A 17 -1.50 -3.04 10.31
N LYS A 18 -2.43 -3.90 9.92
CA LYS A 18 -2.72 -5.14 10.64
C LYS A 18 -2.60 -6.33 9.71
N GLU A 19 -2.01 -7.41 10.20
CA GLU A 19 -1.99 -8.67 9.48
C GLU A 19 -2.95 -9.65 10.15
N HIS A 20 -3.56 -10.49 9.33
CA HIS A 20 -4.44 -11.56 9.80
C HIS A 20 -4.14 -12.81 9.00
N GLN A 21 -3.89 -13.90 9.70
CA GLN A 21 -3.60 -15.18 9.08
C GLN A 21 -4.83 -16.08 9.16
N SER A 22 -5.23 -16.64 8.01
CA SER A 22 -6.37 -17.54 7.93
C SER A 22 -6.08 -18.60 6.86
N ALA A 23 -6.09 -19.85 7.27
CA ALA A 23 -5.70 -20.95 6.40
C ALA A 23 -4.29 -20.69 5.85
N LYS A 24 -4.10 -20.64 4.55
CA LYS A 24 -2.79 -20.37 3.93
C LYS A 24 -2.68 -18.95 3.41
N LYS A 25 -3.44 -18.03 4.00
CA LYS A 25 -3.50 -16.64 3.55
C LYS A 25 -3.02 -15.71 4.64
N VAL A 26 -2.36 -14.64 4.23
CA VAL A 26 -2.03 -13.49 5.08
C VAL A 26 -2.74 -12.29 4.48
N ILE A 27 -3.64 -11.70 5.25
CA ILE A 27 -4.39 -10.51 4.83
C ILE A 27 -3.79 -9.32 5.54
N VAL A 28 -3.32 -8.34 4.79
CA VAL A 28 -2.78 -7.09 5.33
C VAL A 28 -3.81 -6.00 5.10
N THR A 29 -4.26 -5.38 6.18
CA THR A 29 -5.29 -4.34 6.15
C THR A 29 -4.71 -3.03 6.67
N VAL A 30 -5.10 -1.93 6.05
CA VAL A 30 -4.57 -0.59 6.33
C VAL A 30 -5.70 0.33 6.74
N ALA A 31 -5.46 1.13 7.79
CA ALA A 31 -6.31 2.27 8.11
C ALA A 31 -5.53 3.55 7.84
N THR A 32 -6.22 4.56 7.34
CA THR A 32 -5.61 5.82 6.92
C THR A 32 -6.38 7.02 7.46
N LYS A 33 -5.73 8.18 7.43
CA LYS A 33 -6.30 9.48 7.74
C LYS A 33 -5.89 10.47 6.66
N TYR A 34 -6.78 11.40 6.33
CA TYR A 34 -6.53 12.46 5.33
C TYR A 34 -6.14 11.91 3.97
N PHE A 35 -6.65 10.73 3.65
CA PHE A 35 -6.35 10.04 2.42
C PHE A 35 -7.58 9.30 1.92
N LYS A 36 -7.81 9.39 0.62
CA LYS A 36 -8.93 8.70 -0.02
C LYS A 36 -8.43 7.93 -1.24
N ILE A 37 -8.81 6.68 -1.33
CA ILE A 37 -8.50 5.87 -2.51
C ILE A 37 -9.31 6.37 -3.70
N ASP A 38 -8.62 6.59 -4.81
CA ASP A 38 -9.17 7.14 -6.05
C ASP A 38 -8.93 6.13 -7.18
N ALA A 39 -9.63 5.00 -7.08
CA ALA A 39 -9.38 3.83 -7.93
C ALA A 39 -9.46 4.13 -9.43
N LYS A 40 -10.38 5.00 -9.82
CA LYS A 40 -10.61 5.31 -11.25
C LYS A 40 -9.57 6.23 -11.85
N ASP A 41 -8.78 6.92 -11.04
CA ASP A 41 -7.78 7.88 -11.51
C ASP A 41 -6.34 7.39 -11.40
N VAL A 42 -6.14 6.10 -11.14
CA VAL A 42 -4.80 5.51 -11.13
C VAL A 42 -4.14 5.72 -12.50
N GLY A 43 -2.92 6.25 -12.48
CA GLY A 43 -2.19 6.58 -13.69
C GLY A 43 -2.54 7.93 -14.30
N LYS A 44 -3.49 8.65 -13.71
CA LYS A 44 -3.90 9.98 -14.17
C LYS A 44 -3.28 11.07 -13.31
N ALA A 45 -3.70 12.31 -13.52
CA ALA A 45 -3.18 13.44 -12.78
C ALA A 45 -3.40 13.29 -11.27
N ASN A 46 -2.42 13.73 -10.49
CA ASN A 46 -2.49 13.67 -9.05
C ASN A 46 -3.53 14.63 -8.49
N LYS A 47 -4.19 14.21 -7.41
CA LYS A 47 -5.14 15.03 -6.67
C LYS A 47 -4.74 15.02 -5.20
N ALA A 48 -4.78 16.16 -4.55
CA ALA A 48 -4.37 16.29 -3.15
C ALA A 48 -5.18 15.36 -2.25
N GLY A 49 -4.49 14.61 -1.39
CA GLY A 49 -5.12 13.70 -0.43
C GLY A 49 -5.73 12.45 -1.04
N LYS A 50 -5.48 12.18 -2.32
CA LYS A 50 -6.02 11.03 -3.02
C LYS A 50 -4.91 10.19 -3.64
N GLY A 51 -5.24 8.95 -3.97
CA GLY A 51 -4.31 8.03 -4.61
C GLY A 51 -4.70 6.58 -4.36
N HIS A 52 -3.70 5.73 -4.21
CA HIS A 52 -3.91 4.32 -3.91
C HIS A 52 -2.79 3.84 -2.98
N GLU A 53 -2.69 2.54 -2.77
CA GLU A 53 -1.72 1.99 -1.82
C GLU A 53 -0.80 1.01 -2.52
N HIS A 54 0.48 1.03 -2.12
CA HIS A 54 1.44 0.03 -2.54
C HIS A 54 1.89 -0.76 -1.31
N PHE A 55 1.94 -2.08 -1.46
CA PHE A 55 2.39 -2.99 -0.40
C PHE A 55 3.65 -3.68 -0.86
N ALA A 56 4.68 -3.68 -0.03
CA ALA A 56 5.94 -4.36 -0.32
C ALA A 56 6.20 -5.41 0.76
N MET A 57 6.01 -6.68 0.43
CA MET A 57 6.27 -7.80 1.33
C MET A 57 7.72 -8.24 1.16
N ASP A 58 8.49 -8.17 2.27
CA ASP A 58 9.92 -8.49 2.25
C ASP A 58 10.64 -7.74 1.14
N LYS A 59 10.42 -6.42 1.08
CA LYS A 59 11.00 -5.51 0.10
C LYS A 59 10.60 -5.85 -1.34
N GLY A 60 9.41 -6.42 -1.51
CA GLY A 60 8.88 -6.74 -2.82
C GLY A 60 9.19 -8.16 -3.31
N LYS A 61 9.79 -8.99 -2.48
CA LYS A 61 10.14 -10.36 -2.87
C LYS A 61 8.92 -11.18 -3.28
N TYR A 62 7.77 -10.96 -2.65
CA TYR A 62 6.53 -11.69 -2.89
C TYR A 62 5.50 -10.87 -3.66
N ASP A 63 5.93 -9.77 -4.25
CA ASP A 63 5.06 -8.86 -5.00
C ASP A 63 5.30 -9.00 -6.50
N TYR A 64 4.57 -8.19 -7.28
CA TYR A 64 4.73 -8.21 -8.73
C TYR A 64 6.22 -8.03 -9.12
N PRO A 65 6.73 -8.74 -10.16
CA PRO A 65 6.02 -9.67 -11.03
C PRO A 65 5.94 -11.11 -10.53
N LYS A 66 6.48 -11.43 -9.39
CA LYS A 66 6.51 -12.81 -8.88
C LYS A 66 5.18 -13.24 -8.26
N TYR A 67 4.41 -12.30 -7.79
CA TYR A 67 3.13 -12.58 -7.16
C TYR A 67 2.06 -12.88 -8.21
N SER A 68 1.35 -14.00 -8.04
CA SER A 68 0.25 -14.38 -8.91
C SER A 68 -1.08 -14.20 -8.18
N GLY A 69 -2.19 -14.43 -8.88
CA GLY A 69 -3.53 -14.30 -8.30
C GLY A 69 -4.11 -12.90 -8.53
N ALA A 70 -5.04 -12.50 -7.67
CA ALA A 70 -5.79 -11.26 -7.85
C ALA A 70 -4.90 -10.02 -7.82
N ASN A 71 -3.92 -9.99 -6.92
CA ASN A 71 -3.01 -8.84 -6.82
C ASN A 71 -2.09 -8.75 -8.03
N GLY A 72 -1.62 -9.87 -8.55
CA GLY A 72 -0.81 -9.87 -9.77
C GLY A 72 -1.61 -9.37 -10.98
N LYS A 73 -2.87 -9.80 -11.10
CA LYS A 73 -3.74 -9.33 -12.17
C LYS A 73 -4.00 -7.82 -12.05
N LEU A 74 -4.23 -7.34 -10.83
CA LEU A 74 -4.42 -5.91 -10.60
C LEU A 74 -3.15 -5.14 -10.94
N ALA A 75 -1.98 -5.65 -10.57
CA ALA A 75 -0.71 -5.02 -10.88
C ALA A 75 -0.52 -4.84 -12.39
N VAL A 76 -0.83 -5.88 -13.17
CA VAL A 76 -0.76 -5.80 -14.63
C VAL A 76 -1.73 -4.76 -15.16
N LYS A 77 -2.96 -4.79 -14.68
CA LYS A 77 -4.01 -3.86 -15.11
C LYS A 77 -3.63 -2.41 -14.83
N LEU A 78 -2.97 -2.14 -13.71
CA LEU A 78 -2.57 -0.79 -13.32
C LEU A 78 -1.22 -0.36 -13.86
N GLY A 79 -0.55 -1.22 -14.62
CA GLY A 79 0.73 -0.88 -15.25
C GLY A 79 1.90 -0.84 -14.29
N VAL A 80 1.90 -1.66 -13.24
CA VAL A 80 2.96 -1.68 -12.24
C VAL A 80 4.27 -2.18 -12.86
N GLN A 81 5.35 -1.45 -12.61
CA GLN A 81 6.69 -1.79 -13.10
C GLN A 81 7.65 -2.18 -11.96
N GLY A 82 7.26 -1.94 -10.72
CA GLY A 82 8.13 -2.15 -9.57
C GLY A 82 7.84 -3.42 -8.79
N LYS A 83 8.54 -3.57 -7.68
CA LYS A 83 8.38 -4.71 -6.78
C LYS A 83 7.42 -4.34 -5.65
N TYR A 84 6.15 -4.25 -5.96
CA TYR A 84 5.11 -3.98 -4.98
C TYR A 84 3.77 -4.50 -5.49
N SER A 85 2.86 -4.71 -4.58
CA SER A 85 1.47 -5.04 -4.91
C SER A 85 0.62 -3.80 -4.73
N PRO A 86 -0.06 -3.32 -5.77
CA PRO A 86 -0.94 -2.17 -5.62
C PRO A 86 -2.28 -2.59 -5.04
N SER A 87 -2.95 -1.67 -4.37
CA SER A 87 -4.31 -1.88 -3.92
C SER A 87 -5.14 -0.62 -4.05
N VAL A 88 -6.37 -0.81 -4.48
CA VAL A 88 -7.40 0.23 -4.51
C VAL A 88 -8.49 -0.04 -3.47
N THR A 89 -8.19 -0.88 -2.42
CA THR A 89 -9.15 -1.29 -1.37
C THR A 89 -8.46 -1.29 -0.03
N ASN A 90 -7.76 -0.78 0.56
CA ASN A 90 -7.17 -0.83 1.92
C ASN A 90 -6.68 -2.21 2.36
N LYS A 91 -6.55 -3.17 1.43
CA LYS A 91 -6.03 -4.48 1.81
C LYS A 91 -5.40 -5.22 0.64
N VAL A 92 -4.48 -6.13 0.97
CA VAL A 92 -3.88 -7.08 0.04
C VAL A 92 -3.85 -8.44 0.71
N THR A 93 -4.14 -9.49 -0.05
CA THR A 93 -4.06 -10.86 0.43
C THR A 93 -2.87 -11.55 -0.22
N TYR A 94 -2.00 -12.12 0.61
CA TYR A 94 -0.88 -12.92 0.15
C TYR A 94 -1.18 -14.39 0.39
N THR A 95 -0.86 -15.23 -0.59
CA THR A 95 -0.96 -16.67 -0.46
C THR A 95 0.42 -17.29 -0.66
N GLY A 96 0.69 -18.36 0.08
CA GLY A 96 1.94 -19.08 -0.12
C GLY A 96 3.17 -18.44 0.48
N LEU A 97 3.03 -17.50 1.42
CA LEU A 97 4.19 -17.01 2.16
C LEU A 97 4.79 -18.16 2.99
N PRO A 98 6.11 -18.34 2.94
CA PRO A 98 6.73 -19.38 3.74
C PRO A 98 6.63 -19.08 5.23
N LYS A 99 6.74 -20.13 6.05
CA LYS A 99 6.78 -19.97 7.51
C LYS A 99 7.98 -19.11 7.90
N GLY A 100 7.82 -18.36 8.96
CA GLY A 100 8.89 -17.52 9.49
C GLY A 100 8.54 -16.05 9.49
N LYS A 101 9.55 -15.22 9.73
CA LYS A 101 9.39 -13.79 9.89
C LYS A 101 9.28 -13.09 8.54
N HIS A 102 8.33 -12.17 8.45
CA HIS A 102 8.13 -11.32 7.27
C HIS A 102 7.95 -9.87 7.69
N THR A 103 8.28 -8.97 6.78
CA THR A 103 8.12 -7.53 6.99
C THR A 103 7.35 -6.97 5.80
N VAL A 104 6.29 -6.23 6.08
CA VAL A 104 5.52 -5.56 5.02
C VAL A 104 5.52 -4.06 5.25
N THR A 105 5.76 -3.30 4.19
CA THR A 105 5.66 -1.85 4.21
C THR A 105 4.50 -1.43 3.33
N VAL A 106 3.67 -0.53 3.86
CA VAL A 106 2.56 0.06 3.12
C VAL A 106 2.92 1.50 2.81
N TYR A 107 2.72 1.89 1.57
CA TYR A 107 2.94 3.26 1.08
C TYR A 107 1.64 3.83 0.57
N LEU A 108 1.30 5.04 0.99
CA LEU A 108 0.27 5.82 0.32
C LEU A 108 0.93 6.52 -0.86
N VAL A 109 0.31 6.41 -2.02
CA VAL A 109 0.90 6.95 -3.26
C VAL A 109 -0.09 7.83 -3.99
N HIS A 110 0.45 8.73 -4.80
CA HIS A 110 -0.32 9.57 -5.71
C HIS A 110 -0.89 8.74 -6.87
N ASN A 111 -1.78 9.33 -7.64
CA ASN A 111 -2.34 8.66 -8.82
C ASN A 111 -1.26 8.24 -9.83
N ASP A 112 -0.14 8.96 -9.89
CA ASP A 112 0.97 8.64 -10.79
C ASP A 112 1.95 7.59 -10.24
N HIS A 113 1.58 6.89 -9.17
CA HIS A 113 2.39 5.87 -8.47
C HIS A 113 3.54 6.42 -7.64
N SER A 114 3.75 7.72 -7.57
CA SER A 114 4.79 8.28 -6.71
C SER A 114 4.35 8.29 -5.25
N ASN A 115 5.30 8.10 -4.35
CA ASN A 115 5.01 8.07 -2.92
C ASN A 115 4.69 9.48 -2.40
N TYR A 116 3.74 9.57 -1.46
CA TYR A 116 3.62 10.77 -0.65
C TYR A 116 4.89 10.91 0.18
N ALA A 117 5.44 12.13 0.23
CA ALA A 117 6.78 12.36 0.79
C ALA A 117 6.85 12.35 2.31
N ASN A 118 5.73 12.59 2.99
CA ASN A 118 5.72 12.67 4.45
C ASN A 118 5.92 11.28 5.09
N ALA A 119 6.67 11.24 6.18
CA ALA A 119 7.00 9.98 6.85
C ALA A 119 5.77 9.21 7.31
N SER A 120 4.69 9.89 7.68
CA SER A 120 3.45 9.26 8.12
C SER A 120 2.66 8.59 6.99
N ALA A 121 3.04 8.78 5.74
CA ALA A 121 2.38 8.17 4.59
C ALA A 121 2.86 6.75 4.30
N HIS A 122 3.72 6.20 5.12
CA HIS A 122 4.13 4.81 5.02
C HIS A 122 4.35 4.22 6.41
N LYS A 123 4.20 2.90 6.49
CA LYS A 123 4.37 2.20 7.76
C LYS A 123 4.81 0.76 7.49
N THR A 124 5.72 0.29 8.33
CA THR A 124 6.25 -1.08 8.24
C THR A 124 5.85 -1.85 9.50
N ILE A 125 5.41 -3.09 9.29
CA ILE A 125 5.20 -4.03 10.40
C ILE A 125 5.96 -5.32 10.13
N THR A 126 6.29 -6.01 11.19
CA THR A 126 6.91 -7.33 11.14
C THR A 126 5.99 -8.34 11.80
N PHE A 127 5.85 -9.51 11.19
CA PHE A 127 5.00 -10.57 11.71
C PHE A 127 5.60 -11.92 11.38
N THR A 128 5.07 -12.98 11.99
CA THR A 128 5.56 -14.34 11.78
C THR A 128 4.45 -15.21 11.21
N VAL A 129 4.72 -15.89 10.09
CA VAL A 129 3.82 -16.90 9.54
C VAL A 129 4.10 -18.21 10.25
N LYS A 130 3.06 -18.75 10.84
CA LYS A 130 3.12 -20.00 11.63
C LYS A 130 2.96 -21.25 10.81
#